data_9786c233aeb8a8b78d40bb337370091b
#
_entry.id   9786c233aeb8a8b78d40bb337370091b
#
_cell.length_a   1.000
_cell.length_b   1.000
_cell.length_c   1.000
_cell.angle_alpha   90.00
_cell.angle_beta   90.00
_cell.angle_gamma   90.00
#
_symmetry.space_group_name_H-M   'P 1'
#
loop_
_entity.id
_entity.type
_entity.pdbx_description
1 polymer ?
#
loop_
_entity_poly.entity_id
_entity_poly.type
_entity_poly.pdbx_seq_one_letter_code
_entity_poly.pdbx_strand_id
1 'polypeptide(L)'
;NLSTELDKLSAKLLDFQNKNSDALPSTLAYRLTQQTGLQSRLDVAEQDIKQLQDQKDRLIAIYNATGQVTNNPALQTPEAKQLANLNDQLQQALAVLAPTHPKIKLLQAQIAQLETIVKNQTTSLSTSTSANPTASMFDAQIADLDSRIQVAIQSRDQLSEQLKKLQDTIDRTPANQIALDALNRDFTNVQQQYNSAVTKQSQAAAGEQIELLSKGEKISVLDAATIPNFPTKPNRAVIGIGGVFAGMLLGLGTIVLMEL
;
A
#
# COMPACT_ATOMS: atom_id res chain seq x y z
N ASN A 1 10.51 -13.21 31.36
CA ASN A 1 10.42 -11.79 31.62
C ASN A 1 9.64 -11.10 30.49
N LEU A 2 8.52 -10.43 30.82
CA LEU A 2 7.63 -9.80 29.84
C LEU A 2 8.36 -8.79 28.94
N SER A 3 9.34 -8.05 29.47
CA SER A 3 10.18 -7.13 28.69
C SER A 3 10.95 -7.87 27.59
N THR A 4 11.62 -8.96 27.93
CA THR A 4 12.37 -9.77 26.96
C THR A 4 11.45 -10.40 25.91
N GLU A 5 10.22 -10.70 26.25
CA GLU A 5 9.21 -11.23 25.33
C GLU A 5 8.72 -10.16 24.37
N LEU A 6 8.51 -8.93 24.83
CA LEU A 6 8.23 -7.76 24.02
C LEU A 6 9.34 -7.49 23.00
N ASP A 7 10.60 -7.52 23.46
CA ASP A 7 11.75 -7.30 22.57
C ASP A 7 11.82 -8.38 21.48
N LYS A 8 11.56 -9.65 21.85
CA LYS A 8 11.49 -10.75 20.86
C LYS A 8 10.35 -10.60 19.87
N LEU A 9 9.17 -10.20 20.33
CA LEU A 9 8.01 -9.99 19.44
C LEU A 9 8.23 -8.79 18.52
N SER A 10 8.81 -7.70 19.04
CA SER A 10 9.19 -6.53 18.25
C SER A 10 10.21 -6.91 17.16
N ALA A 11 11.24 -7.70 17.52
CA ALA A 11 12.22 -8.18 16.55
C ALA A 11 11.60 -9.11 15.48
N LYS A 12 10.67 -10.01 15.88
CA LYS A 12 9.94 -10.86 14.95
C LYS A 12 9.06 -10.05 14.00
N LEU A 13 8.40 -9.02 14.50
CA LEU A 13 7.53 -8.15 13.72
C LEU A 13 8.34 -7.38 12.67
N LEU A 14 9.49 -6.84 13.07
CA LEU A 14 10.42 -6.16 12.16
C LEU A 14 11.00 -7.12 11.12
N ASP A 15 11.44 -8.31 11.52
CA ASP A 15 11.97 -9.34 10.61
C ASP A 15 10.90 -9.77 9.60
N PHE A 16 9.66 -9.98 10.06
CA PHE A 16 8.54 -10.32 9.18
C PHE A 16 8.26 -9.21 8.17
N GLN A 17 8.22 -7.94 8.60
CA GLN A 17 8.01 -6.80 7.71
C GLN A 17 9.14 -6.65 6.69
N ASN A 18 10.39 -6.85 7.11
CA ASN A 18 11.54 -6.77 6.22
C ASN A 18 11.54 -7.88 5.16
N LYS A 19 11.25 -9.13 5.58
CA LYS A 19 11.21 -10.29 4.67
C LYS A 19 10.06 -10.26 3.68
N ASN A 20 8.95 -9.62 4.04
CA ASN A 20 7.74 -9.56 3.23
C ASN A 20 7.43 -8.13 2.76
N SER A 21 8.46 -7.26 2.69
CA SER A 21 8.30 -5.84 2.34
C SER A 21 7.64 -5.63 0.98
N ASP A 22 7.83 -6.57 0.05
CA ASP A 22 7.23 -6.61 -1.29
C ASP A 22 5.74 -6.99 -1.29
N ALA A 23 5.23 -7.64 -0.22
CA ALA A 23 3.87 -8.16 -0.11
C ALA A 23 3.14 -7.71 1.17
N LEU A 24 3.43 -6.50 1.65
CA LEU A 24 2.75 -5.92 2.81
C LEU A 24 1.35 -5.39 2.43
N PRO A 25 0.36 -5.50 3.34
CA PRO A 25 -0.99 -4.97 3.13
C PRO A 25 -1.02 -3.46 2.84
N SER A 26 -0.12 -2.70 3.49
CA SER A 26 -0.04 -1.24 3.34
C SER A 26 0.26 -0.76 1.92
N THR A 27 0.88 -1.59 1.09
CA THR A 27 1.25 -1.27 -0.30
C THR A 27 0.33 -1.95 -1.33
N LEU A 28 -0.72 -2.67 -0.90
CA LEU A 28 -1.61 -3.40 -1.80
C LEU A 28 -2.29 -2.50 -2.83
N ALA A 29 -2.85 -1.37 -2.41
CA ALA A 29 -3.52 -0.42 -3.30
C ALA A 29 -2.59 0.12 -4.39
N TYR A 30 -1.35 0.45 -4.03
CA TYR A 30 -0.33 0.86 -4.99
C TYR A 30 -0.02 -0.25 -6.00
N ARG A 31 0.13 -1.50 -5.55
CA ARG A 31 0.41 -2.65 -6.43
C ARG A 31 -0.75 -2.95 -7.38
N LEU A 32 -2.00 -2.82 -6.95
CA LEU A 32 -3.18 -2.97 -7.82
C LEU A 32 -3.20 -1.88 -8.91
N THR A 33 -2.85 -0.65 -8.57
CA THR A 33 -2.71 0.44 -9.56
C THR A 33 -1.59 0.13 -10.56
N GLN A 34 -0.44 -0.35 -10.07
CA GLN A 34 0.68 -0.76 -10.91
C GLN A 34 0.32 -1.94 -11.81
N GLN A 35 -0.44 -2.93 -11.31
CA GLN A 35 -0.95 -4.05 -12.09
C GLN A 35 -1.80 -3.57 -13.27
N THR A 36 -2.75 -2.67 -13.03
CA THR A 36 -3.59 -2.08 -14.08
C THR A 36 -2.75 -1.35 -15.12
N GLY A 37 -1.75 -0.60 -14.69
CA GLY A 37 -0.83 0.10 -15.58
C GLY A 37 0.03 -0.85 -16.43
N LEU A 38 0.55 -1.93 -15.84
CA LEU A 38 1.31 -2.95 -16.57
C LEU A 38 0.42 -3.73 -17.55
N GLN A 39 -0.82 -4.06 -17.15
CA GLN A 39 -1.79 -4.72 -18.04
C GLN A 39 -2.09 -3.86 -19.26
N SER A 40 -2.38 -2.56 -19.07
CA SER A 40 -2.61 -1.64 -20.18
C SER A 40 -1.40 -1.54 -21.12
N ARG A 41 -0.18 -1.52 -20.58
CA ARG A 41 1.05 -1.51 -21.40
C ARG A 41 1.27 -2.83 -22.14
N LEU A 42 0.89 -3.95 -21.53
CA LEU A 42 0.94 -5.27 -22.18
C LEU A 42 -0.03 -5.32 -23.36
N ASP A 43 -1.27 -4.86 -23.16
CA ASP A 43 -2.28 -4.80 -24.22
C ASP A 43 -1.82 -3.93 -25.41
N VAL A 44 -1.18 -2.80 -25.14
CA VAL A 44 -0.59 -1.94 -26.18
C VAL A 44 0.54 -2.65 -26.92
N ALA A 45 1.44 -3.33 -26.19
CA ALA A 45 2.55 -4.07 -26.80
C ALA A 45 2.05 -5.23 -27.69
N GLU A 46 1.00 -5.91 -27.28
CA GLU A 46 0.36 -6.96 -28.09
C GLU A 46 -0.30 -6.39 -29.37
N GLN A 47 -0.96 -5.23 -29.26
CA GLN A 47 -1.50 -4.53 -30.41
C GLN A 47 -0.40 -4.08 -31.39
N ASP A 48 0.72 -3.56 -30.87
CA ASP A 48 1.87 -3.16 -31.70
C ASP A 48 2.47 -4.36 -32.43
N ILE A 49 2.64 -5.50 -31.77
CA ILE A 49 3.11 -6.75 -32.40
C ILE A 49 2.17 -7.15 -33.53
N LYS A 50 0.87 -7.17 -33.29
CA LYS A 50 -0.13 -7.52 -34.28
C LYS A 50 -0.09 -6.56 -35.49
N GLN A 51 0.01 -5.25 -35.23
CA GLN A 51 0.11 -4.25 -36.25
C GLN A 51 1.36 -4.43 -37.13
N LEU A 52 2.51 -4.74 -36.53
CA LEU A 52 3.74 -5.01 -37.26
C LEU A 52 3.64 -6.29 -38.08
N GLN A 53 3.01 -7.36 -37.54
CA GLN A 53 2.74 -8.59 -38.28
C GLN A 53 1.82 -8.36 -39.45
N ASP A 54 0.71 -7.63 -39.27
CA ASP A 54 -0.20 -7.25 -40.36
C ASP A 54 0.50 -6.42 -41.44
N GLN A 55 1.44 -5.55 -41.06
CA GLN A 55 2.27 -4.79 -42.01
C GLN A 55 3.18 -5.71 -42.84
N LYS A 56 3.84 -6.66 -42.15
CA LYS A 56 4.69 -7.67 -42.79
C LYS A 56 3.88 -8.51 -43.77
N ASP A 57 2.73 -9.01 -43.36
CA ASP A 57 1.87 -9.86 -44.20
C ASP A 57 1.37 -9.11 -45.42
N ARG A 58 0.97 -7.84 -45.30
CA ARG A 58 0.60 -6.99 -46.43
C ARG A 58 1.75 -6.75 -47.39
N LEU A 59 2.96 -6.51 -46.86
CA LEU A 59 4.15 -6.33 -47.70
C LEU A 59 4.43 -7.59 -48.53
N ILE A 60 4.35 -8.78 -47.90
CA ILE A 60 4.51 -10.06 -48.58
C ILE A 60 3.43 -10.27 -49.67
N ALA A 61 2.17 -9.99 -49.31
CA ALA A 61 1.06 -10.14 -50.27
C ALA A 61 1.20 -9.23 -51.49
N ILE A 62 1.58 -7.96 -51.29
CA ILE A 62 1.81 -6.99 -52.37
C ILE A 62 2.98 -7.42 -53.25
N TYR A 63 4.10 -7.83 -52.66
CA TYR A 63 5.27 -8.29 -53.42
C TYR A 63 4.96 -9.54 -54.25
N ASN A 64 4.21 -10.50 -53.70
CA ASN A 64 3.80 -11.71 -54.41
C ASN A 64 2.83 -11.40 -55.58
N ALA A 65 1.99 -10.37 -55.45
CA ALA A 65 1.02 -9.98 -56.46
C ALA A 65 1.63 -9.12 -57.56
N THR A 66 2.61 -8.27 -57.26
CA THR A 66 3.09 -7.23 -58.19
C THR A 66 4.55 -7.40 -58.60
N GLY A 67 5.33 -8.21 -57.89
CA GLY A 67 6.79 -8.29 -58.05
C GLY A 67 7.53 -6.98 -57.72
N GLN A 68 6.82 -6.01 -57.14
CA GLN A 68 7.35 -4.69 -56.82
C GLN A 68 7.14 -4.35 -55.35
N VAL A 69 8.11 -3.70 -54.73
CA VAL A 69 7.96 -3.06 -53.44
C VAL A 69 7.32 -1.70 -53.66
N THR A 70 6.03 -1.57 -53.44
CA THR A 70 5.35 -0.28 -53.62
C THR A 70 5.78 0.70 -52.53
N ASN A 71 6.02 1.97 -52.91
CA ASN A 71 6.25 3.07 -51.98
C ASN A 71 4.94 3.43 -51.20
N ASN A 72 4.35 2.44 -50.54
CA ASN A 72 3.20 2.69 -49.70
C ASN A 72 3.66 3.42 -48.42
N PRO A 73 3.10 4.62 -48.10
CA PRO A 73 3.49 5.38 -46.91
C PRO A 73 3.33 4.58 -45.60
N ALA A 74 2.47 3.56 -45.59
CA ALA A 74 2.28 2.68 -44.42
C ALA A 74 3.41 1.67 -44.23
N LEU A 75 4.21 1.41 -45.25
CA LEU A 75 5.29 0.40 -45.27
C LEU A 75 6.70 1.03 -45.29
N GLN A 76 6.78 2.37 -45.30
CA GLN A 76 8.04 3.08 -45.24
C GLN A 76 8.71 2.93 -43.86
N THR A 77 10.04 2.77 -43.82
CA THR A 77 10.82 2.83 -42.62
C THR A 77 10.60 4.18 -41.87
N PRO A 78 10.76 4.24 -40.53
CA PRO A 78 10.64 5.51 -39.83
C PRO A 78 11.50 6.64 -40.40
N GLU A 79 12.71 6.30 -40.90
CA GLU A 79 13.65 7.22 -41.53
C GLU A 79 13.11 7.69 -42.88
N ALA A 80 12.51 6.81 -43.68
CA ALA A 80 11.90 7.17 -44.96
C ALA A 80 10.66 8.05 -44.77
N LYS A 81 9.84 7.80 -43.72
CA LYS A 81 8.73 8.70 -43.36
C LYS A 81 9.19 10.06 -42.93
N GLN A 82 10.27 10.10 -42.12
CA GLN A 82 10.86 11.34 -41.64
C GLN A 82 11.47 12.13 -42.79
N LEU A 83 12.11 11.46 -43.74
CA LEU A 83 12.63 12.05 -44.98
C LEU A 83 11.50 12.66 -45.81
N ALA A 84 10.39 11.93 -46.03
CA ALA A 84 9.23 12.44 -46.76
C ALA A 84 8.64 13.69 -46.08
N ASN A 85 8.48 13.65 -44.74
CA ASN A 85 7.96 14.79 -43.98
C ASN A 85 8.90 16.01 -44.02
N LEU A 86 10.21 15.82 -43.98
CA LEU A 86 11.18 16.91 -44.12
C LEU A 86 11.17 17.49 -45.56
N ASN A 87 10.97 16.66 -46.56
CA ASN A 87 10.82 17.12 -47.92
C ASN A 87 9.54 17.96 -48.11
N ASP A 88 8.42 17.53 -47.55
CA ASP A 88 7.17 18.30 -47.54
C ASP A 88 7.35 19.66 -46.81
N GLN A 89 8.03 19.65 -45.65
CA GLN A 89 8.33 20.88 -44.93
C GLN A 89 9.27 21.81 -45.73
N LEU A 90 10.25 21.25 -46.44
CA LEU A 90 11.12 22.01 -47.34
C LEU A 90 10.32 22.65 -48.51
N GLN A 91 9.41 21.89 -49.12
CA GLN A 91 8.52 22.41 -50.19
C GLN A 91 7.66 23.56 -49.66
N GLN A 92 7.03 23.39 -48.50
CA GLN A 92 6.22 24.43 -47.88
C GLN A 92 7.06 25.65 -47.52
N ALA A 93 8.28 25.46 -46.98
CA ALA A 93 9.19 26.55 -46.68
C ALA A 93 9.63 27.30 -47.92
N LEU A 94 9.92 26.61 -49.05
CA LEU A 94 10.33 27.22 -50.33
C LEU A 94 9.17 28.02 -50.98
N ALA A 95 7.91 27.69 -50.66
CA ALA A 95 6.76 28.46 -51.16
C ALA A 95 6.65 29.85 -50.53
N VAL A 96 7.25 30.06 -49.34
CA VAL A 96 7.11 31.28 -48.53
C VAL A 96 8.44 32.00 -48.30
N LEU A 97 9.55 31.29 -48.31
CA LEU A 97 10.87 31.80 -47.97
C LEU A 97 11.87 31.74 -49.15
N ALA A 98 12.81 32.68 -49.20
CA ALA A 98 13.83 32.65 -50.25
C ALA A 98 14.77 31.43 -50.04
N PRO A 99 15.34 30.85 -51.11
CA PRO A 99 16.21 29.67 -51.06
C PRO A 99 17.44 29.83 -50.17
N THR A 100 17.86 31.05 -49.93
CA THR A 100 19.01 31.40 -49.08
C THR A 100 18.68 31.50 -47.59
N HIS A 101 17.41 31.34 -47.22
CA HIS A 101 16.94 31.49 -45.84
C HIS A 101 17.57 30.44 -44.91
N PRO A 102 18.04 30.79 -43.70
CA PRO A 102 18.67 29.85 -42.75
C PRO A 102 17.85 28.58 -42.46
N LYS A 103 16.50 28.68 -42.39
CA LYS A 103 15.61 27.56 -42.17
C LYS A 103 15.63 26.54 -43.33
N ILE A 104 15.71 27.02 -44.55
CA ILE A 104 15.84 26.18 -45.75
C ILE A 104 17.13 25.39 -45.74
N LYS A 105 18.26 26.09 -45.43
CA LYS A 105 19.57 25.45 -45.31
C LYS A 105 19.60 24.38 -44.23
N LEU A 106 18.92 24.63 -43.10
CA LEU A 106 18.81 23.65 -42.02
C LEU A 106 18.02 22.41 -42.45
N LEU A 107 16.86 22.59 -43.10
CA LEU A 107 16.06 21.49 -43.61
C LEU A 107 16.82 20.66 -44.67
N GLN A 108 17.53 21.34 -45.58
CA GLN A 108 18.38 20.66 -46.57
C GLN A 108 19.52 19.86 -45.95
N ALA A 109 20.15 20.37 -44.89
CA ALA A 109 21.19 19.65 -44.14
C ALA A 109 20.61 18.39 -43.44
N GLN A 110 19.44 18.50 -42.82
CA GLN A 110 18.73 17.35 -42.19
C GLN A 110 18.34 16.31 -43.25
N ILE A 111 17.81 16.72 -44.37
CA ILE A 111 17.47 15.85 -45.52
C ILE A 111 18.71 15.10 -45.98
N ALA A 112 19.81 15.81 -46.28
CA ALA A 112 21.04 15.18 -46.74
C ALA A 112 21.62 14.17 -45.74
N GLN A 113 21.52 14.45 -44.43
CA GLN A 113 21.94 13.51 -43.39
C GLN A 113 21.07 12.26 -43.40
N LEU A 114 19.73 12.39 -43.46
CA LEU A 114 18.81 11.26 -43.52
C LEU A 114 18.93 10.50 -44.82
N GLU A 115 19.11 11.16 -45.96
CA GLU A 115 19.39 10.51 -47.25
C GLU A 115 20.64 9.63 -47.18
N THR A 116 21.67 10.11 -46.50
CA THR A 116 22.91 9.33 -46.32
C THR A 116 22.66 8.09 -45.46
N ILE A 117 21.85 8.21 -44.42
CA ILE A 117 21.47 7.06 -43.56
C ILE A 117 20.65 6.05 -44.37
N VAL A 118 19.61 6.50 -45.05
CA VAL A 118 18.76 5.65 -45.89
C VAL A 118 19.59 5.01 -47.02
N LYS A 119 20.49 5.76 -47.65
CA LYS A 119 21.37 5.25 -48.71
C LYS A 119 22.40 4.24 -48.19
N ASN A 120 22.96 4.45 -46.99
CA ASN A 120 23.87 3.50 -46.36
C ASN A 120 23.15 2.22 -45.94
N GLN A 121 21.89 2.31 -45.49
CA GLN A 121 21.05 1.15 -45.24
C GLN A 121 20.78 0.36 -46.52
N THR A 122 20.55 1.03 -47.66
CA THR A 122 20.36 0.37 -48.97
C THR A 122 21.69 -0.15 -49.54
N THR A 123 22.82 0.53 -49.30
CA THR A 123 24.13 0.12 -49.87
C THR A 123 24.77 -1.03 -49.10
N SER A 124 24.56 -1.15 -47.78
CA SER A 124 25.01 -2.32 -46.99
C SER A 124 24.27 -3.61 -47.40
N LEU A 125 23.12 -3.51 -48.01
CA LEU A 125 22.36 -4.62 -48.56
C LEU A 125 22.73 -4.98 -50.00
N SER A 126 23.40 -4.06 -50.73
CA SER A 126 23.78 -4.27 -52.15
C SER A 126 25.09 -5.02 -52.34
N THR A 127 25.81 -5.37 -51.27
CA THR A 127 27.12 -6.07 -51.33
C THR A 127 27.00 -7.59 -51.41
N SER A 128 25.80 -8.14 -51.41
CA SER A 128 25.61 -9.60 -51.56
C SER A 128 24.63 -9.89 -52.69
N THR A 129 25.19 -10.25 -53.81
CA THR A 129 24.59 -11.00 -54.93
C THR A 129 23.74 -10.21 -55.94
N SER A 130 24.28 -10.14 -57.13
CA SER A 130 23.62 -9.76 -58.37
C SER A 130 22.37 -10.59 -58.65
N ALA A 131 21.18 -10.03 -58.40
CA ALA A 131 19.95 -10.30 -59.16
C ALA A 131 18.76 -9.53 -58.54
N ASN A 132 18.22 -8.57 -59.19
CA ASN A 132 17.01 -7.80 -58.89
C ASN A 132 17.11 -6.86 -57.66
N PRO A 133 17.32 -5.55 -57.88
CA PRO A 133 17.36 -4.58 -56.76
C PRO A 133 16.01 -4.52 -56.01
N THR A 134 14.93 -4.88 -56.59
CA THR A 134 13.60 -4.94 -55.96
C THR A 134 13.47 -6.07 -54.95
N ALA A 135 14.07 -7.23 -55.22
CA ALA A 135 14.09 -8.36 -54.27
C ALA A 135 14.94 -8.03 -53.03
N SER A 136 16.10 -7.40 -53.22
CA SER A 136 16.96 -7.01 -52.08
C SER A 136 16.32 -5.94 -51.17
N MET A 137 15.56 -5.00 -51.74
CA MET A 137 14.79 -4.01 -50.98
C MET A 137 13.62 -4.66 -50.19
N PHE A 138 12.95 -5.65 -50.81
CA PHE A 138 11.92 -6.43 -50.11
C PHE A 138 12.49 -7.18 -48.94
N ASP A 139 13.57 -7.92 -49.11
CA ASP A 139 14.23 -8.69 -48.05
C ASP A 139 14.69 -7.78 -46.90
N ALA A 140 15.20 -6.58 -47.23
CA ALA A 140 15.58 -5.60 -46.23
C ALA A 140 14.41 -5.07 -45.40
N GLN A 141 13.27 -4.79 -46.05
CA GLN A 141 12.07 -4.34 -45.33
C GLN A 141 11.46 -5.44 -44.46
N ILE A 142 11.48 -6.69 -44.93
CA ILE A 142 11.06 -7.85 -44.12
C ILE A 142 11.98 -8.01 -42.94
N ALA A 143 13.31 -7.93 -43.11
CA ALA A 143 14.26 -8.06 -42.04
C ALA A 143 14.12 -6.92 -40.99
N ASP A 144 13.82 -5.69 -41.40
CA ASP A 144 13.52 -4.58 -40.49
C ASP A 144 12.24 -4.86 -39.68
N LEU A 145 11.15 -5.26 -40.36
CA LEU A 145 9.91 -5.60 -39.65
C LEU A 145 10.10 -6.77 -38.67
N ASP A 146 10.84 -7.81 -39.09
CA ASP A 146 11.15 -8.94 -38.21
C ASP A 146 11.95 -8.51 -36.98
N SER A 147 12.96 -7.65 -37.18
CA SER A 147 13.72 -7.09 -36.05
C SER A 147 12.83 -6.31 -35.08
N ARG A 148 11.93 -5.45 -35.62
CA ARG A 148 10.99 -4.67 -34.81
C ARG A 148 9.98 -5.56 -34.08
N ILE A 149 9.46 -6.58 -34.74
CA ILE A 149 8.57 -7.58 -34.13
C ILE A 149 9.30 -8.28 -32.98
N GLN A 150 10.55 -8.69 -33.20
CA GLN A 150 11.35 -9.35 -32.17
C GLN A 150 11.57 -8.47 -30.94
N VAL A 151 11.89 -7.19 -31.14
CA VAL A 151 12.04 -6.20 -30.05
C VAL A 151 10.72 -6.01 -29.31
N ALA A 152 9.60 -5.91 -30.04
CA ALA A 152 8.28 -5.77 -29.43
C ALA A 152 7.88 -7.03 -28.63
N ILE A 153 8.18 -8.22 -29.13
CA ILE A 153 7.97 -9.50 -28.40
C ILE A 153 8.80 -9.51 -27.12
N GLN A 154 10.07 -9.14 -27.16
CA GLN A 154 10.92 -9.07 -25.95
C GLN A 154 10.35 -8.09 -24.93
N SER A 155 9.86 -6.93 -25.38
CA SER A 155 9.22 -5.95 -24.49
C SER A 155 7.95 -6.50 -23.87
N ARG A 156 7.08 -7.16 -24.65
CA ARG A 156 5.88 -7.85 -24.17
C ARG A 156 6.22 -8.91 -23.13
N ASP A 157 7.23 -9.74 -23.39
CA ASP A 157 7.65 -10.80 -22.47
C ASP A 157 8.17 -10.25 -21.15
N GLN A 158 8.93 -9.15 -21.18
CA GLN A 158 9.37 -8.44 -19.98
C GLN A 158 8.19 -7.88 -19.17
N LEU A 159 7.20 -7.28 -19.83
CA LEU A 159 5.99 -6.78 -19.18
C LEU A 159 5.17 -7.91 -18.56
N SER A 160 5.04 -9.03 -19.27
CA SER A 160 4.35 -10.23 -18.77
C SER A 160 5.03 -10.80 -17.54
N GLU A 161 6.36 -10.88 -17.55
CA GLU A 161 7.13 -11.34 -16.39
C GLU A 161 7.00 -10.41 -15.18
N GLN A 162 7.01 -9.08 -15.41
CA GLN A 162 6.77 -8.10 -14.36
C GLN A 162 5.37 -8.23 -13.77
N LEU A 163 4.36 -8.40 -14.64
CA LEU A 163 2.97 -8.60 -14.23
C LEU A 163 2.82 -9.86 -13.39
N LYS A 164 3.44 -10.97 -13.81
CA LYS A 164 3.44 -12.23 -13.06
C LYS A 164 4.07 -12.10 -11.68
N LYS A 165 5.23 -11.44 -11.57
CA LYS A 165 5.89 -11.17 -10.28
C LYS A 165 5.01 -10.28 -9.38
N LEU A 166 4.40 -9.26 -9.97
CA LEU A 166 3.51 -8.37 -9.21
C LEU A 166 2.26 -9.12 -8.73
N GLN A 167 1.68 -9.98 -9.56
CA GLN A 167 0.55 -10.84 -9.18
C GLN A 167 0.92 -11.76 -8.00
N ASP A 168 2.07 -12.42 -8.05
CA ASP A 168 2.55 -13.27 -6.96
C ASP A 168 2.65 -12.49 -5.63
N THR A 169 3.14 -11.24 -5.66
CA THR A 169 3.21 -10.40 -4.45
C THR A 169 1.81 -9.98 -3.95
N ILE A 170 0.87 -9.73 -4.86
CA ILE A 170 -0.53 -9.43 -4.52
C ILE A 170 -1.17 -10.66 -3.87
N ASP A 171 -0.99 -11.84 -4.45
CA ASP A 171 -1.59 -13.09 -3.97
C ASP A 171 -1.05 -13.52 -2.60
N ARG A 172 0.20 -13.18 -2.26
CA ARG A 172 0.78 -13.41 -0.93
C ARG A 172 0.31 -12.41 0.14
N THR A 173 -0.24 -11.27 -0.26
CA THR A 173 -0.61 -10.20 0.66
C THR A 173 -1.66 -10.61 1.71
N PRO A 174 -2.75 -11.36 1.40
CA PRO A 174 -3.72 -11.77 2.42
C PRO A 174 -3.12 -12.68 3.50
N ALA A 175 -2.25 -13.60 3.12
CA ALA A 175 -1.56 -14.46 4.07
C ALA A 175 -0.62 -13.67 4.98
N ASN A 176 0.11 -12.71 4.41
CA ASN A 176 0.98 -11.81 5.16
C ASN A 176 0.18 -10.90 6.11
N GLN A 177 -1.01 -10.46 5.69
CA GLN A 177 -1.89 -9.68 6.56
C GLN A 177 -2.31 -10.49 7.79
N ILE A 178 -2.77 -11.73 7.60
CA ILE A 178 -3.17 -12.60 8.71
C ILE A 178 -2.01 -12.84 9.68
N ALA A 179 -0.82 -13.09 9.16
CA ALA A 179 0.37 -13.30 9.97
C ALA A 179 0.79 -12.03 10.72
N LEU A 180 0.73 -10.87 10.07
CA LEU A 180 1.03 -9.57 10.67
C LEU A 180 0.02 -9.23 11.78
N ASP A 181 -1.27 -9.47 11.54
CA ASP A 181 -2.33 -9.24 12.51
C ASP A 181 -2.19 -10.16 13.74
N ALA A 182 -1.77 -11.41 13.54
CA ALA A 182 -1.45 -12.33 14.64
C ALA A 182 -0.29 -11.81 15.47
N LEU A 183 0.83 -11.43 14.85
CA LEU A 183 1.99 -10.86 15.54
C LEU A 183 1.66 -9.57 16.28
N ASN A 184 0.85 -8.69 15.70
CA ASN A 184 0.41 -7.44 16.32
C ASN A 184 -0.50 -7.71 17.54
N ARG A 185 -1.39 -8.70 17.47
CA ARG A 185 -2.22 -9.11 18.62
C ARG A 185 -1.37 -9.66 19.75
N ASP A 186 -0.43 -10.53 19.43
CA ASP A 186 0.48 -11.09 20.42
C ASP A 186 1.31 -9.98 21.11
N PHE A 187 1.87 -9.08 20.30
CA PHE A 187 2.60 -7.92 20.80
C PHE A 187 1.74 -7.05 21.72
N THR A 188 0.51 -6.73 21.31
CA THR A 188 -0.42 -5.91 22.08
C THR A 188 -0.80 -6.60 23.40
N ASN A 189 -1.05 -7.91 23.36
CA ASN A 189 -1.38 -8.68 24.57
C ASN A 189 -0.23 -8.67 25.59
N VAL A 190 1.00 -8.92 25.14
CA VAL A 190 2.17 -8.90 26.04
C VAL A 190 2.45 -7.48 26.52
N GLN A 191 2.26 -6.46 25.68
CA GLN A 191 2.37 -5.06 26.07
C GLN A 191 1.37 -4.68 27.17
N GLN A 192 0.12 -5.12 27.04
CA GLN A 192 -0.90 -4.90 28.08
C GLN A 192 -0.54 -5.61 29.39
N GLN A 193 -0.04 -6.84 29.32
CA GLN A 193 0.42 -7.58 30.50
C GLN A 193 1.61 -6.88 31.15
N TYR A 194 2.56 -6.40 30.36
CA TYR A 194 3.71 -5.65 30.86
C TYR A 194 3.27 -4.36 31.57
N ASN A 195 2.39 -3.57 30.94
CA ASN A 195 1.87 -2.33 31.51
C ASN A 195 1.11 -2.60 32.85
N SER A 196 0.31 -3.68 32.87
CA SER A 196 -0.40 -4.11 34.08
C SER A 196 0.57 -4.52 35.19
N ALA A 197 1.64 -5.24 34.86
CA ALA A 197 2.67 -5.65 35.79
C ALA A 197 3.44 -4.43 36.36
N VAL A 198 3.82 -3.48 35.50
CA VAL A 198 4.48 -2.22 35.94
C VAL A 198 3.55 -1.41 36.84
N THR A 199 2.27 -1.31 36.50
CA THR A 199 1.29 -0.59 37.33
C THR A 199 1.16 -1.26 38.72
N LYS A 200 1.03 -2.59 38.75
CA LYS A 200 0.97 -3.33 40.04
C LYS A 200 2.24 -3.20 40.83
N GLN A 201 3.40 -3.23 40.18
CA GLN A 201 4.70 -3.02 40.86
C GLN A 201 4.79 -1.61 41.47
N SER A 202 4.36 -0.58 40.72
CA SER A 202 4.33 0.79 41.20
C SER A 202 3.37 0.97 42.37
N GLN A 203 2.20 0.33 42.31
CA GLN A 203 1.23 0.33 43.44
C GLN A 203 1.79 -0.36 44.67
N ALA A 204 2.44 -1.51 44.50
CA ALA A 204 3.07 -2.23 45.60
C ALA A 204 4.21 -1.41 46.22
N ALA A 205 5.06 -0.80 45.41
CA ALA A 205 6.13 0.08 45.92
C ALA A 205 5.59 1.32 46.66
N ALA A 206 4.50 1.92 46.13
CA ALA A 206 3.82 3.01 46.82
C ALA A 206 3.19 2.54 48.15
N GLY A 207 2.58 1.34 48.15
CA GLY A 207 2.05 0.71 49.37
C GLY A 207 3.14 0.47 50.43
N GLU A 208 4.28 -0.09 50.03
CA GLU A 208 5.44 -0.30 50.88
C GLU A 208 5.97 1.03 51.47
N GLN A 209 6.04 2.07 50.66
CA GLN A 209 6.47 3.39 51.11
C GLN A 209 5.48 4.01 52.11
N ILE A 210 4.17 3.83 51.91
CA ILE A 210 3.13 4.26 52.85
C ILE A 210 3.26 3.46 54.15
N GLU A 211 3.47 2.14 54.08
CA GLU A 211 3.65 1.30 55.28
C GLU A 211 4.92 1.67 56.05
N LEU A 212 6.02 1.96 55.35
CA LEU A 212 7.27 2.46 55.98
C LEU A 212 7.08 3.84 56.63
N LEU A 213 6.28 4.73 56.01
CA LEU A 213 5.97 6.04 56.58
C LEU A 213 4.95 5.94 57.73
N SER A 214 4.00 4.97 57.66
CA SER A 214 3.00 4.75 58.71
C SER A 214 3.51 3.92 59.91
N LYS A 215 4.80 3.55 59.97
CA LYS A 215 5.45 3.01 61.18
C LYS A 215 5.38 3.94 62.38
N GLY A 216 4.66 5.03 62.27
CA GLY A 216 4.37 6.00 63.34
C GLY A 216 2.89 6.19 63.62
N GLU A 217 1.98 5.47 62.97
CA GLU A 217 0.58 5.53 63.36
C GLU A 217 0.40 4.81 64.69
N LYS A 218 0.69 5.55 65.74
CA LYS A 218 0.15 5.26 67.05
C LYS A 218 -1.34 5.18 66.88
N ILE A 219 -1.90 3.98 67.07
CA ILE A 219 -3.31 3.84 67.41
C ILE A 219 -3.48 4.64 68.65
N SER A 220 -3.77 5.94 68.59
CA SER A 220 -4.19 6.72 69.71
C SER A 220 -5.58 6.23 70.07
N VAL A 221 -5.70 5.63 71.26
CA VAL A 221 -7.02 5.37 71.84
C VAL A 221 -7.65 6.75 71.97
N LEU A 222 -8.50 7.12 71.03
CA LEU A 222 -9.16 8.43 70.99
C LEU A 222 -10.08 8.64 72.14
N ASP A 223 -10.53 7.58 72.80
CA ASP A 223 -11.35 7.65 74.01
C ASP A 223 -11.06 6.44 74.92
N ALA A 224 -10.55 6.67 76.13
CA ALA A 224 -10.43 5.62 77.10
C ALA A 224 -11.83 5.26 77.59
N ALA A 225 -12.17 3.99 77.55
CA ALA A 225 -13.44 3.50 78.07
C ALA A 225 -13.58 3.96 79.54
N THR A 226 -14.31 5.05 79.79
CA THR A 226 -14.67 5.52 81.12
C THR A 226 -15.85 4.72 81.59
N ILE A 227 -15.69 4.17 82.84
CA ILE A 227 -16.81 3.51 83.55
C ILE A 227 -17.86 4.58 83.81
N PRO A 228 -19.09 4.47 83.33
CA PRO A 228 -20.13 5.48 83.60
C PRO A 228 -20.40 5.56 85.06
N ASN A 229 -20.15 6.71 85.73
CA ASN A 229 -20.36 6.94 87.11
C ASN A 229 -21.83 6.96 87.50
N PHE A 230 -22.75 6.92 86.55
CA PHE A 230 -24.18 6.92 86.76
C PHE A 230 -24.88 5.92 85.87
N PRO A 231 -25.85 5.16 86.35
CA PRO A 231 -26.61 4.25 85.53
C PRO A 231 -27.48 5.02 84.55
N THR A 232 -27.23 4.84 83.29
CA THR A 232 -27.92 5.54 82.15
C THR A 232 -29.32 4.95 81.83
N LYS A 233 -29.57 3.70 82.26
CA LYS A 233 -30.87 3.03 82.11
C LYS A 233 -30.97 1.87 83.10
N PRO A 234 -32.14 1.56 83.66
CA PRO A 234 -33.40 2.28 83.61
C PRO A 234 -33.46 3.51 84.47
N ASN A 235 -34.10 4.60 84.05
CA ASN A 235 -34.28 5.81 84.86
C ASN A 235 -35.27 5.50 86.03
N ARG A 236 -34.76 5.22 87.23
CA ARG A 236 -35.54 4.78 88.42
C ARG A 236 -36.63 5.79 88.82
N ALA A 237 -36.43 7.07 88.58
CA ALA A 237 -37.41 8.11 88.89
C ALA A 237 -38.63 7.97 87.96
N VAL A 238 -38.41 7.69 86.65
CA VAL A 238 -39.50 7.51 85.69
C VAL A 238 -40.33 6.29 86.01
N ILE A 239 -39.67 5.18 86.42
CA ILE A 239 -40.39 3.94 86.85
C ILE A 239 -41.19 4.19 88.10
N GLY A 240 -40.61 4.89 89.12
CA GLY A 240 -41.32 5.24 90.34
C GLY A 240 -42.57 6.13 90.08
N ILE A 241 -42.45 7.17 89.31
CA ILE A 241 -43.56 8.07 88.95
C ILE A 241 -44.59 7.29 88.18
N GLY A 242 -44.16 6.53 87.13
CA GLY A 242 -45.08 5.68 86.32
C GLY A 242 -45.83 4.68 87.18
N GLY A 243 -45.19 4.03 88.13
CA GLY A 243 -45.85 3.10 89.08
C GLY A 243 -46.93 3.75 89.97
N VAL A 244 -46.67 4.95 90.50
CA VAL A 244 -47.67 5.69 91.29
C VAL A 244 -48.88 6.10 90.44
N PHE A 245 -48.68 6.58 89.19
CA PHE A 245 -49.76 6.89 88.30
C PHE A 245 -50.56 5.68 87.89
N ALA A 246 -49.93 4.57 87.55
CA ALA A 246 -50.60 3.35 87.25
C ALA A 246 -51.40 2.74 88.39
N GLY A 247 -50.85 2.82 89.62
CA GLY A 247 -51.57 2.41 90.85
C GLY A 247 -52.78 3.29 91.17
N MET A 248 -52.67 4.59 90.94
CA MET A 248 -53.82 5.53 91.11
C MET A 248 -54.95 5.32 90.10
N LEU A 249 -54.59 5.05 88.88
CA LEU A 249 -55.58 4.72 87.79
C LEU A 249 -56.28 3.40 88.09
N LEU A 250 -55.56 2.39 88.54
CA LEU A 250 -56.14 1.10 88.88
C LEU A 250 -57.03 1.26 90.16
N GLY A 251 -56.61 2.01 91.14
CA GLY A 251 -57.45 2.28 92.34
C GLY A 251 -58.72 3.03 92.04
N LEU A 252 -58.63 4.08 91.27
CA LEU A 252 -59.87 4.80 90.77
C LEU A 252 -60.76 3.92 89.97
N GLY A 253 -60.19 3.11 89.09
CA GLY A 253 -60.91 2.19 88.24
C GLY A 253 -61.68 1.15 89.04
N THR A 254 -61.09 0.62 90.13
CA THR A 254 -61.81 -0.37 90.97
C THR A 254 -62.92 0.29 91.79
N ILE A 255 -62.78 1.56 92.22
CA ILE A 255 -63.82 2.26 92.90
C ILE A 255 -65.02 2.51 91.98
N VAL A 256 -64.80 2.92 90.74
CA VAL A 256 -65.86 3.14 89.73
C VAL A 256 -66.55 1.81 89.45
N LEU A 257 -65.79 0.75 89.38
CA LEU A 257 -66.38 -0.62 89.07
C LEU A 257 -67.14 -1.16 90.21
N MET A 258 -66.90 -0.73 91.46
CA MET A 258 -67.71 -1.17 92.66
C MET A 258 -68.98 -0.35 92.80
N GLU A 259 -69.03 0.84 92.18
CA GLU A 259 -70.18 1.72 92.35
C GLU A 259 -71.17 1.66 91.16
N LEU A 260 -70.88 0.86 90.14
CA LEU A 260 -71.77 0.55 89.03
C LEU A 260 -72.36 -0.81 89.24
#